data_08855b67f4b28cad2ad752769d8258fe
#
_entry.id   08855b67f4b28cad2ad752769d8258fe
#
_cell.length_a   1.000
_cell.length_b   1.000
_cell.length_c   1.000
_cell.angle_alpha   90.00
_cell.angle_beta   90.00
_cell.angle_gamma   90.00
#
_symmetry.space_group_name_H-M   'P 1'
#
loop_
_entity.id
_entity.type
_entity.pdbx_description
1 polymer ?
#
loop_
_entity_poly.entity_id
_entity_poly.type
_entity_poly.pdbx_seq_one_letter_code
_entity_poly.pdbx_strand_id
1 'polypeptide(L)'
;YEPKLNKKIVIEKIDTPSKSNLKIAARRCFDNMKKNGIRLGEENKYDFIFSIFHPFHLVPKAAVACGKELKIPVIIKVDDAVYQKAKGLKNLQRKIEKIYNSKTLQKGNRILVPNEYTKKLVHDYYNVSLNKISIVTNGTEIDNYKKSDLNSNQIIFSGAMYHHRGIDVLLESVLKVTKKIPDSKFVLLGDGPEMEELKKMVYGKEISKNVIFKGWVDRNEIPKYLSQSSIGIGPLRNTEVTRHALPIKVLEYMASGLPILAIKDTLPEDVLKNDENGFFVTDSVELSKKIIKLLEDNELRRKMGEKSKKMVTKFDWKNVAELIIQESQEVISLSK
;
A
#
# COMPACT_ATOMS: atom_id res chain seq x y z
N TYR A 1 21.38 -19.47 -0.02
CA TYR A 1 21.86 -18.94 1.28
C TYR A 1 20.61 -18.69 2.12
N GLU A 2 20.23 -19.64 2.96
CA GLU A 2 19.22 -19.40 3.98
C GLU A 2 19.88 -18.55 5.07
N PRO A 3 19.48 -17.31 5.31
CA PRO A 3 19.88 -16.63 6.51
C PRO A 3 19.25 -17.39 7.67
N LYS A 4 20.04 -18.09 8.46
CA LYS A 4 19.59 -18.68 9.72
C LYS A 4 19.15 -17.54 10.64
N LEU A 5 17.90 -17.11 10.50
CA LEU A 5 17.19 -16.30 11.49
C LEU A 5 16.93 -17.19 12.72
N ASN A 6 18.00 -17.46 13.45
CA ASN A 6 17.94 -18.26 14.67
C ASN A 6 17.56 -17.39 15.88
N LYS A 7 16.70 -16.37 15.68
CA LYS A 7 16.27 -15.55 16.81
C LYS A 7 14.75 -15.54 16.92
N LYS A 8 14.29 -15.92 18.10
CA LYS A 8 12.91 -15.89 18.54
C LYS A 8 12.34 -14.49 18.33
N ILE A 9 11.28 -14.36 17.52
CA ILE A 9 10.53 -13.09 17.42
C ILE A 9 9.77 -12.91 18.74
N VAL A 10 10.13 -11.86 19.47
CA VAL A 10 9.42 -11.47 20.68
C VAL A 10 8.43 -10.38 20.31
N ILE A 11 7.14 -10.65 20.50
CA ILE A 11 6.05 -9.66 20.32
C ILE A 11 5.67 -9.15 21.70
N GLU A 12 6.06 -7.93 22.03
CA GLU A 12 5.56 -7.24 23.22
C GLU A 12 4.42 -6.29 22.86
N LYS A 13 3.28 -6.49 23.47
CA LYS A 13 2.17 -5.53 23.41
C LYS A 13 2.46 -4.39 24.38
N ILE A 14 2.47 -3.17 23.85
CA ILE A 14 2.55 -1.97 24.68
C ILE A 14 1.12 -1.46 24.88
N ASP A 15 0.65 -1.46 26.12
CA ASP A 15 -0.68 -0.97 26.46
C ASP A 15 -0.81 0.52 26.10
N THR A 16 -1.78 0.82 25.28
CA THR A 16 -2.19 2.20 24.99
C THR A 16 -3.17 2.65 26.07
N PRO A 17 -2.92 3.78 26.75
CA PRO A 17 -3.83 4.24 27.79
C PRO A 17 -5.22 4.55 27.24
N SER A 18 -6.25 4.18 27.99
CA SER A 18 -7.65 4.46 27.71
C SER A 18 -7.90 5.98 27.52
N LYS A 19 -8.96 6.33 26.83
CA LYS A 19 -9.36 7.61 26.22
C LYS A 19 -9.29 8.91 27.05
N SER A 20 -8.71 8.95 28.22
CA SER A 20 -8.60 10.15 29.04
C SER A 20 -7.35 10.97 28.71
N ASN A 21 -7.55 12.14 28.14
CA ASN A 21 -6.52 13.16 27.84
C ASN A 21 -5.42 12.75 26.86
N LEU A 22 -5.70 12.93 25.56
CA LEU A 22 -4.84 12.54 24.42
C LEU A 22 -3.35 12.93 24.56
N LYS A 23 -3.02 14.07 25.15
CA LYS A 23 -1.62 14.51 25.33
C LYS A 23 -0.86 13.69 26.38
N ILE A 24 -1.51 13.40 27.50
CA ILE A 24 -0.94 12.56 28.57
C ILE A 24 -0.81 11.13 28.10
N ALA A 25 -1.82 10.62 27.38
CA ALA A 25 -1.80 9.30 26.76
C ALA A 25 -0.65 9.16 25.74
N ALA A 26 -0.47 10.14 24.86
CA ALA A 26 0.61 10.14 23.87
C ALA A 26 2.00 10.16 24.52
N ARG A 27 2.19 10.97 25.58
CA ARG A 27 3.46 11.03 26.31
C ARG A 27 3.77 9.70 27.01
N ARG A 28 2.79 9.13 27.73
CA ARG A 28 2.94 7.82 28.38
C ARG A 28 3.25 6.71 27.36
N CYS A 29 2.57 6.70 26.23
CA CYS A 29 2.82 5.75 25.15
C CYS A 29 4.25 5.86 24.61
N PHE A 30 4.73 7.08 24.35
CA PHE A 30 6.11 7.34 23.93
C PHE A 30 7.13 6.87 24.99
N ASP A 31 6.92 7.23 26.27
CA ASP A 31 7.83 6.87 27.35
C ASP A 31 7.88 5.35 27.54
N ASN A 32 6.73 4.65 27.44
CA ASN A 32 6.67 3.19 27.50
C ASN A 32 7.38 2.54 26.33
N MET A 33 7.16 3.01 25.09
CA MET A 33 7.86 2.50 23.90
C MET A 33 9.36 2.68 24.04
N LYS A 34 9.82 3.86 24.47
CA LYS A 34 11.23 4.14 24.68
C LYS A 34 11.82 3.23 25.75
N LYS A 35 11.20 3.13 26.93
CA LYS A 35 11.66 2.32 28.05
C LYS A 35 11.80 0.84 27.66
N ASN A 36 10.75 0.28 27.04
CA ASN A 36 10.78 -1.13 26.61
C ASN A 36 11.78 -1.37 25.47
N GLY A 37 11.89 -0.46 24.52
CA GLY A 37 12.87 -0.57 23.44
C GLY A 37 14.31 -0.52 23.92
N ILE A 38 14.64 0.31 24.92
CA ILE A 38 15.97 0.36 25.54
C ILE A 38 16.23 -0.95 26.28
N ARG A 39 15.32 -1.41 27.15
CA ARG A 39 15.45 -2.68 27.88
C ARG A 39 15.72 -3.84 26.93
N LEU A 40 14.92 -3.98 25.86
CA LEU A 40 15.10 -5.04 24.88
C LEU A 40 16.46 -4.95 24.17
N GLY A 41 16.92 -3.73 23.88
CA GLY A 41 18.23 -3.51 23.24
C GLY A 41 19.40 -3.86 24.14
N GLU A 42 19.30 -3.58 25.44
CA GLU A 42 20.31 -3.96 26.44
C GLU A 42 20.35 -5.47 26.67
N GLU A 43 19.18 -6.13 26.71
CA GLU A 43 19.08 -7.58 26.90
C GLU A 43 19.57 -8.40 25.69
N ASN A 44 19.44 -7.90 24.45
CA ASN A 44 19.59 -8.72 23.24
C ASN A 44 20.69 -8.30 22.25
N LYS A 45 21.36 -7.18 22.44
CA LYS A 45 22.45 -6.66 21.56
C LYS A 45 22.05 -6.63 20.07
N TYR A 46 21.06 -5.83 19.72
CA TYR A 46 20.62 -5.64 18.34
C TYR A 46 21.60 -4.77 17.54
N ASP A 47 21.74 -5.05 16.24
CA ASP A 47 22.62 -4.30 15.34
C ASP A 47 21.98 -3.01 14.83
N PHE A 48 20.63 -2.95 14.74
CA PHE A 48 19.87 -1.79 14.30
C PHE A 48 18.42 -1.82 14.77
N ILE A 49 17.74 -0.68 14.67
CA ILE A 49 16.29 -0.57 14.91
C ILE A 49 15.60 -0.29 13.58
N PHE A 50 14.60 -1.13 13.24
CA PHE A 50 13.73 -0.90 12.09
C PHE A 50 12.39 -0.35 12.53
N SER A 51 11.96 0.77 11.94
CA SER A 51 10.70 1.43 12.27
C SER A 51 9.89 1.75 11.03
N ILE A 52 8.58 1.59 11.10
CA ILE A 52 7.65 2.02 10.06
C ILE A 52 7.14 3.42 10.41
N PHE A 53 7.24 4.33 9.44
CA PHE A 53 6.76 5.69 9.58
C PHE A 53 5.26 5.78 9.25
N HIS A 54 4.56 6.47 10.13
CA HIS A 54 3.22 6.97 9.85
C HIS A 54 3.12 8.40 10.44
N PRO A 55 2.57 9.40 9.72
CA PRO A 55 2.59 10.80 10.11
C PRO A 55 2.03 11.12 11.50
N PHE A 56 1.13 10.28 11.99
CA PHE A 56 0.45 10.48 13.29
C PHE A 56 0.95 9.57 14.40
N HIS A 57 2.00 8.77 14.14
CA HIS A 57 2.48 7.79 15.10
C HIS A 57 3.77 8.23 15.79
N LEU A 58 3.91 7.87 17.07
CA LEU A 58 5.09 8.15 17.87
C LEU A 58 6.20 7.11 17.71
N VAL A 59 5.92 5.99 17.02
CA VAL A 59 6.83 4.85 16.87
C VAL A 59 8.19 5.25 16.30
N PRO A 60 8.29 5.99 15.18
CA PRO A 60 9.59 6.40 14.64
C PRO A 60 10.37 7.32 15.59
N LYS A 61 9.66 8.17 16.34
CA LYS A 61 10.28 9.05 17.34
C LYS A 61 10.86 8.25 18.50
N ALA A 62 10.14 7.23 18.98
CA ALA A 62 10.63 6.32 20.02
C ALA A 62 11.83 5.50 19.51
N ALA A 63 11.77 4.98 18.28
CA ALA A 63 12.88 4.28 17.64
C ALA A 63 14.16 5.13 17.59
N VAL A 64 14.04 6.39 17.15
CA VAL A 64 15.19 7.33 17.14
C VAL A 64 15.72 7.61 18.55
N ALA A 65 14.82 7.73 19.55
CA ALA A 65 15.26 7.92 20.92
C ALA A 65 16.00 6.68 21.49
N CYS A 66 15.50 5.48 21.19
CA CYS A 66 16.18 4.23 21.55
C CYS A 66 17.54 4.08 20.84
N GLY A 67 17.60 4.32 19.55
CA GLY A 67 18.85 4.22 18.77
C GLY A 67 19.95 5.17 19.31
N LYS A 68 19.56 6.38 19.72
CA LYS A 68 20.50 7.31 20.35
C LYS A 68 21.03 6.77 21.68
N GLU A 69 20.16 6.21 22.52
CA GLU A 69 20.55 5.68 23.85
C GLU A 69 21.43 4.44 23.72
N LEU A 70 21.01 3.51 22.88
CA LEU A 70 21.70 2.23 22.64
C LEU A 70 22.93 2.37 21.72
N LYS A 71 23.13 3.52 21.10
CA LYS A 71 24.20 3.80 20.10
C LYS A 71 24.15 2.83 18.89
N ILE A 72 22.94 2.48 18.46
CA ILE A 72 22.70 1.64 17.28
C ILE A 72 21.91 2.41 16.21
N PRO A 73 22.15 2.13 14.92
CA PRO A 73 21.49 2.85 13.83
C PRO A 73 19.99 2.59 13.75
N VAL A 74 19.27 3.57 13.20
CA VAL A 74 17.82 3.52 13.02
C VAL A 74 17.47 3.64 11.54
N ILE A 75 16.76 2.64 11.02
CA ILE A 75 16.24 2.58 9.67
C ILE A 75 14.74 2.85 9.75
N ILE A 76 14.24 3.81 8.96
CA ILE A 76 12.82 4.18 8.97
C ILE A 76 12.23 3.92 7.58
N LYS A 77 11.24 3.01 7.47
CA LYS A 77 10.49 2.78 6.25
C LYS A 77 9.29 3.72 6.18
N VAL A 78 9.18 4.45 5.08
CA VAL A 78 8.13 5.44 4.82
C VAL A 78 7.31 4.95 3.62
N ASP A 79 6.20 4.27 3.89
CA ASP A 79 5.31 3.77 2.84
C ASP A 79 4.30 4.84 2.39
N ASP A 80 3.76 5.59 3.35
CA ASP A 80 2.77 6.64 3.13
C ASP A 80 3.31 8.00 3.58
N ALA A 81 3.99 8.73 2.71
CA ALA A 81 4.36 10.12 2.93
C ALA A 81 3.25 11.03 2.39
N VAL A 82 2.13 11.08 3.10
CA VAL A 82 0.96 11.83 2.62
C VAL A 82 1.04 13.28 3.04
N TYR A 83 1.18 14.15 2.05
CA TYR A 83 0.89 15.57 2.21
C TYR A 83 -0.55 15.85 1.78
N GLN A 84 -1.44 16.11 2.72
CA GLN A 84 -2.78 16.63 2.40
C GLN A 84 -2.84 18.11 2.71
N LYS A 85 -3.17 18.94 1.73
CA LYS A 85 -3.49 20.35 1.98
C LYS A 85 -4.68 20.45 2.93
N ALA A 86 -4.57 21.26 3.96
CA ALA A 86 -5.65 21.51 4.91
C ALA A 86 -5.88 23.01 5.04
N LYS A 87 -7.09 23.41 5.41
CA LYS A 87 -7.47 24.82 5.66
C LYS A 87 -7.66 25.06 7.16
N GLY A 88 -7.54 26.31 7.60
CA GLY A 88 -7.81 26.73 8.98
C GLY A 88 -6.90 26.05 10.02
N LEU A 89 -7.45 25.76 11.19
CA LEU A 89 -6.74 25.14 12.33
C LEU A 89 -6.06 23.80 11.97
N LYS A 90 -6.65 23.02 11.07
CA LYS A 90 -6.03 21.78 10.59
C LYS A 90 -4.72 22.03 9.82
N ASN A 91 -4.58 23.17 9.16
CA ASN A 91 -3.33 23.54 8.49
C ASN A 91 -2.22 23.87 9.50
N LEU A 92 -2.54 24.54 10.60
CA LEU A 92 -1.57 24.80 11.68
C LEU A 92 -1.10 23.51 12.33
N GLN A 93 -2.03 22.62 12.66
CA GLN A 93 -1.70 21.28 13.20
C GLN A 93 -0.73 20.53 12.27
N ARG A 94 -0.97 20.53 10.96
CA ARG A 94 -0.10 19.88 9.97
C ARG A 94 1.29 20.54 9.85
N LYS A 95 1.39 21.86 9.98
CA LYS A 95 2.70 22.51 10.04
C LYS A 95 3.52 22.05 11.25
N ILE A 96 2.88 21.90 12.40
CA ILE A 96 3.50 21.38 13.61
C ILE A 96 3.93 19.92 13.41
N GLU A 97 3.05 19.08 12.89
CA GLU A 97 3.34 17.67 12.56
C GLU A 97 4.51 17.57 11.58
N LYS A 98 4.54 18.41 10.53
CA LYS A 98 5.66 18.46 9.58
C LYS A 98 6.98 18.69 10.29
N ILE A 99 7.06 19.68 11.19
CA ILE A 99 8.29 20.01 11.93
C ILE A 99 8.75 18.80 12.78
N TYR A 100 7.82 18.14 13.48
CA TYR A 100 8.14 16.98 14.31
C TYR A 100 8.59 15.78 13.46
N ASN A 101 7.87 15.49 12.38
CA ASN A 101 8.17 14.39 11.49
C ASN A 101 9.49 14.63 10.75
N SER A 102 9.76 15.85 10.27
CA SER A 102 11.03 16.22 9.65
C SER A 102 12.21 15.95 10.59
N LYS A 103 12.13 16.43 11.83
CA LYS A 103 13.18 16.19 12.84
C LYS A 103 13.39 14.71 13.14
N THR A 104 12.34 13.91 13.11
CA THR A 104 12.42 12.47 13.35
C THR A 104 13.09 11.76 12.18
N LEU A 105 12.64 12.04 10.94
CA LEU A 105 13.18 11.43 9.74
C LEU A 105 14.65 11.83 9.50
N GLN A 106 15.02 13.09 9.71
CA GLN A 106 16.40 13.59 9.58
C GLN A 106 17.37 12.87 10.54
N LYS A 107 16.89 12.43 11.71
CA LYS A 107 17.68 11.69 12.70
C LYS A 107 17.80 10.19 12.39
N GLY A 108 16.99 9.66 11.49
CA GLY A 108 17.17 8.32 10.97
C GLY A 108 18.52 8.18 10.24
N ASN A 109 19.17 7.05 10.35
CA ASN A 109 20.41 6.75 9.64
C ASN A 109 20.13 6.43 8.17
N ARG A 110 19.03 5.71 7.90
CA ARG A 110 18.53 5.41 6.55
C ARG A 110 17.01 5.53 6.51
N ILE A 111 16.50 6.08 5.41
CA ILE A 111 15.06 6.18 5.13
C ILE A 111 14.77 5.32 3.90
N LEU A 112 13.92 4.32 4.05
CA LEU A 112 13.49 3.46 2.95
C LEU A 112 12.14 3.95 2.42
N VAL A 113 12.02 4.09 1.11
CA VAL A 113 10.80 4.57 0.44
C VAL A 113 10.42 3.64 -0.71
N PRO A 114 9.12 3.52 -1.08
CA PRO A 114 8.70 2.53 -2.07
C PRO A 114 9.06 2.88 -3.52
N ASN A 115 9.28 4.15 -3.86
CA ASN A 115 9.52 4.60 -5.23
C ASN A 115 10.16 6.01 -5.29
N GLU A 116 10.54 6.44 -6.50
CA GLU A 116 11.15 7.75 -6.74
C GLU A 116 10.23 8.93 -6.37
N TYR A 117 8.92 8.80 -6.58
CA TYR A 117 7.97 9.84 -6.20
C TYR A 117 7.99 10.09 -4.68
N THR A 118 7.92 9.02 -3.89
CA THR A 118 8.01 9.12 -2.42
C THR A 118 9.38 9.61 -1.97
N LYS A 119 10.47 9.21 -2.65
CA LYS A 119 11.83 9.71 -2.39
C LYS A 119 11.91 11.23 -2.53
N LYS A 120 11.40 11.74 -3.65
CA LYS A 120 11.32 13.19 -3.88
C LYS A 120 10.44 13.89 -2.84
N LEU A 121 9.28 13.32 -2.52
CA LEU A 121 8.37 13.87 -1.52
C LEU A 121 9.02 13.94 -0.13
N VAL A 122 9.72 12.89 0.30
CA VAL A 122 10.42 12.87 1.60
C VAL A 122 11.56 13.90 1.62
N HIS A 123 12.30 14.01 0.52
CA HIS A 123 13.34 15.03 0.38
C HIS A 123 12.76 16.45 0.46
N ASP A 124 11.83 16.79 -0.41
CA ASP A 124 11.31 18.15 -0.57
C ASP A 124 10.45 18.60 0.63
N TYR A 125 9.63 17.69 1.15
CA TYR A 125 8.67 18.04 2.19
C TYR A 125 9.24 17.94 3.61
N TYR A 126 10.02 16.87 3.89
CA TYR A 126 10.59 16.66 5.23
C TYR A 126 12.05 17.09 5.34
N ASN A 127 12.64 17.61 4.26
CA ASN A 127 14.02 18.08 4.19
C ASN A 127 15.04 17.00 4.64
N VAL A 128 14.83 15.77 4.19
CA VAL A 128 15.77 14.67 4.41
C VAL A 128 16.78 14.64 3.26
N SER A 129 18.06 14.49 3.59
CA SER A 129 19.12 14.44 2.58
C SER A 129 18.99 13.20 1.67
N LEU A 130 19.15 13.38 0.34
CA LEU A 130 18.97 12.32 -0.66
C LEU A 130 19.88 11.10 -0.45
N ASN A 131 21.10 11.32 0.09
CA ASN A 131 22.04 10.23 0.40
C ASN A 131 21.59 9.33 1.56
N LYS A 132 20.59 9.75 2.33
CA LYS A 132 19.96 8.95 3.37
C LYS A 132 18.72 8.19 2.88
N ILE A 133 18.26 8.43 1.65
CA ILE A 133 17.01 7.87 1.16
C ILE A 133 17.31 6.80 0.10
N SER A 134 16.96 5.55 0.41
CA SER A 134 17.03 4.42 -0.52
C SER A 134 15.66 3.94 -0.93
N ILE A 135 15.56 3.44 -2.18
CA ILE A 135 14.30 2.89 -2.68
C ILE A 135 14.25 1.41 -2.35
N VAL A 136 13.30 1.06 -1.50
CA VAL A 136 12.93 -0.33 -1.18
C VAL A 136 11.43 -0.44 -1.30
N THR A 137 10.97 -1.12 -2.33
CA THR A 137 9.55 -1.23 -2.69
C THR A 137 8.73 -1.96 -1.64
N ASN A 138 7.38 -1.94 -1.78
CA ASN A 138 6.51 -2.90 -1.11
C ASN A 138 6.55 -4.22 -1.86
N GLY A 139 6.24 -5.32 -1.17
CA GLY A 139 6.27 -6.65 -1.73
C GLY A 139 4.93 -7.38 -1.61
N THR A 140 4.85 -8.52 -2.29
CA THR A 140 3.78 -9.51 -2.12
C THR A 140 4.37 -10.91 -2.14
N GLU A 141 3.69 -11.87 -1.51
CA GLU A 141 4.07 -13.29 -1.53
C GLU A 141 3.54 -13.94 -2.82
N ILE A 142 4.32 -13.89 -3.89
CA ILE A 142 3.88 -14.30 -5.23
C ILE A 142 3.39 -15.76 -5.25
N ASP A 143 4.02 -16.64 -4.49
CA ASP A 143 3.72 -18.07 -4.42
C ASP A 143 2.29 -18.36 -3.88
N ASN A 144 1.69 -17.42 -3.16
CA ASN A 144 0.33 -17.55 -2.63
C ASN A 144 -0.76 -17.36 -3.71
N TYR A 145 -0.39 -16.84 -4.90
CA TYR A 145 -1.36 -16.49 -5.94
C TYR A 145 -1.30 -17.44 -7.11
N LYS A 146 -2.38 -18.19 -7.30
CA LYS A 146 -2.57 -19.07 -8.47
C LYS A 146 -2.89 -18.24 -9.70
N LYS A 147 -2.59 -18.78 -10.87
CA LYS A 147 -2.99 -18.18 -12.16
C LYS A 147 -4.52 -18.04 -12.19
N SER A 148 -4.99 -16.85 -12.54
CA SER A 148 -6.42 -16.54 -12.63
C SER A 148 -7.09 -17.22 -13.82
N ASP A 149 -8.40 -17.45 -13.70
CA ASP A 149 -9.26 -17.88 -14.81
C ASP A 149 -9.61 -16.67 -15.68
N LEU A 150 -8.79 -16.45 -16.68
CA LEU A 150 -8.98 -15.34 -17.62
C LEU A 150 -10.19 -15.52 -18.57
N ASN A 151 -10.85 -16.66 -18.57
CA ASN A 151 -12.11 -16.86 -19.33
C ASN A 151 -13.33 -16.38 -18.53
N SER A 152 -13.17 -16.09 -17.26
CA SER A 152 -14.22 -15.52 -16.41
C SER A 152 -14.59 -14.10 -16.84
N ASN A 153 -15.86 -13.73 -16.70
CA ASN A 153 -16.33 -12.34 -16.85
C ASN A 153 -16.38 -11.61 -15.49
N GLN A 154 -15.51 -11.98 -14.56
CA GLN A 154 -15.43 -11.36 -13.25
C GLN A 154 -14.35 -10.29 -13.19
N ILE A 155 -14.77 -9.09 -12.79
CA ILE A 155 -13.93 -7.93 -12.51
C ILE A 155 -13.81 -7.79 -10.99
N ILE A 156 -12.61 -7.58 -10.46
CA ILE A 156 -12.38 -7.53 -9.02
C ILE A 156 -11.78 -6.21 -8.54
N PHE A 157 -12.30 -5.72 -7.43
CA PHE A 157 -11.66 -4.70 -6.59
C PHE A 157 -11.46 -5.28 -5.18
N SER A 158 -10.28 -5.08 -4.61
CA SER A 158 -9.96 -5.47 -3.22
C SER A 158 -9.41 -4.27 -2.45
N GLY A 159 -9.94 -4.00 -1.27
CA GLY A 159 -9.42 -2.99 -0.35
C GLY A 159 -10.49 -2.15 0.33
N ALA A 160 -10.05 -1.29 1.24
CA ALA A 160 -10.93 -0.42 1.99
C ALA A 160 -11.69 0.57 1.10
N MET A 161 -12.99 0.76 1.38
CA MET A 161 -13.90 1.59 0.60
C MET A 161 -13.89 3.04 1.10
N TYR A 162 -12.81 3.75 0.73
CA TYR A 162 -12.66 5.17 0.95
C TYR A 162 -12.88 5.95 -0.35
N HIS A 163 -13.39 7.17 -0.23
CA HIS A 163 -13.65 8.07 -1.36
C HIS A 163 -12.47 8.21 -2.34
N HIS A 164 -11.26 8.33 -1.82
CA HIS A 164 -10.06 8.45 -2.66
C HIS A 164 -9.74 7.19 -3.48
N ARG A 165 -10.40 6.07 -3.26
CA ARG A 165 -10.24 4.85 -4.07
C ARG A 165 -11.06 4.89 -5.37
N GLY A 166 -12.12 5.72 -5.44
CA GLY A 166 -12.92 5.95 -6.64
C GLY A 166 -13.79 4.77 -7.05
N ILE A 167 -14.35 4.02 -6.08
CA ILE A 167 -15.21 2.86 -6.38
C ILE A 167 -16.51 3.30 -7.04
N ASP A 168 -16.99 4.50 -6.75
CA ASP A 168 -18.09 5.16 -7.45
C ASP A 168 -17.85 5.25 -8.97
N VAL A 169 -16.63 5.58 -9.41
CA VAL A 169 -16.23 5.59 -10.82
C VAL A 169 -16.36 4.19 -11.45
N LEU A 170 -16.02 3.13 -10.70
CA LEU A 170 -16.24 1.76 -11.14
C LEU A 170 -17.74 1.48 -11.31
N LEU A 171 -18.56 1.82 -10.31
CA LEU A 171 -20.01 1.57 -10.33
C LEU A 171 -20.72 2.32 -11.45
N GLU A 172 -20.28 3.53 -11.80
CA GLU A 172 -20.77 4.26 -12.96
C GLU A 172 -20.51 3.55 -14.29
N SER A 173 -19.42 2.77 -14.36
CA SER A 173 -19.07 2.02 -15.58
C SER A 173 -19.93 0.77 -15.79
N VAL A 174 -20.49 0.20 -14.70
CA VAL A 174 -21.16 -1.11 -14.71
C VAL A 174 -22.29 -1.19 -15.71
N LEU A 175 -23.19 -0.20 -15.76
CA LEU A 175 -24.34 -0.21 -16.66
C LEU A 175 -23.95 -0.33 -18.14
N LYS A 176 -22.86 0.35 -18.54
CA LYS A 176 -22.37 0.27 -19.92
C LYS A 176 -21.76 -1.08 -20.23
N VAL A 177 -21.05 -1.66 -19.26
CA VAL A 177 -20.45 -2.99 -19.41
C VAL A 177 -21.54 -4.06 -19.49
N THR A 178 -22.50 -4.05 -18.57
CA THR A 178 -23.57 -5.07 -18.49
C THR A 178 -24.56 -5.03 -19.65
N LYS A 179 -24.75 -3.87 -20.29
CA LYS A 179 -25.50 -3.79 -21.56
C LYS A 179 -24.81 -4.54 -22.70
N LYS A 180 -23.49 -4.60 -22.72
CA LYS A 180 -22.72 -5.29 -23.75
C LYS A 180 -22.41 -6.74 -23.35
N ILE A 181 -22.12 -6.96 -22.06
CA ILE A 181 -21.76 -8.27 -21.49
C ILE A 181 -22.64 -8.52 -20.25
N PRO A 182 -23.87 -9.02 -20.42
CA PRO A 182 -24.89 -9.10 -19.35
C PRO A 182 -24.51 -10.01 -18.18
N ASP A 183 -23.66 -10.97 -18.38
CA ASP A 183 -23.17 -11.93 -17.38
C ASP A 183 -21.93 -11.47 -16.64
N SER A 184 -21.41 -10.27 -16.94
CA SER A 184 -20.27 -9.69 -16.22
C SER A 184 -20.57 -9.51 -14.74
N LYS A 185 -19.59 -9.81 -13.86
CA LYS A 185 -19.68 -9.69 -12.40
C LYS A 185 -18.62 -8.74 -11.87
N PHE A 186 -19.04 -7.83 -11.01
CA PHE A 186 -18.15 -6.89 -10.32
C PHE A 186 -18.09 -7.27 -8.85
N VAL A 187 -17.00 -7.91 -8.44
CA VAL A 187 -16.80 -8.40 -7.07
C VAL A 187 -15.97 -7.38 -6.29
N LEU A 188 -16.55 -6.85 -5.23
CA LEU A 188 -15.96 -5.82 -4.38
C LEU A 188 -15.65 -6.42 -3.01
N LEU A 189 -14.35 -6.61 -2.73
CA LEU A 189 -13.85 -7.11 -1.44
C LEU A 189 -13.41 -5.93 -0.58
N GLY A 190 -13.87 -5.89 0.66
CA GLY A 190 -13.51 -4.88 1.65
C GLY A 190 -14.70 -4.13 2.19
N ASP A 191 -14.42 -3.27 3.13
CA ASP A 191 -15.39 -2.43 3.83
C ASP A 191 -14.82 -1.02 4.03
N GLY A 192 -15.62 -0.07 4.46
CA GLY A 192 -15.16 1.28 4.73
C GLY A 192 -16.27 2.33 4.80
N PRO A 193 -15.90 3.58 5.05
CA PRO A 193 -16.87 4.67 5.24
C PRO A 193 -17.83 4.90 4.07
N GLU A 194 -17.42 4.57 2.84
CA GLU A 194 -18.24 4.76 1.64
C GLU A 194 -19.22 3.60 1.36
N MET A 195 -19.14 2.48 2.11
CA MET A 195 -19.88 1.26 1.82
C MET A 195 -21.38 1.50 1.61
N GLU A 196 -22.01 2.23 2.54
CA GLU A 196 -23.46 2.47 2.46
C GLU A 196 -23.86 3.34 1.28
N GLU A 197 -23.05 4.34 0.93
CA GLU A 197 -23.30 5.18 -0.24
C GLU A 197 -23.11 4.39 -1.55
N LEU A 198 -22.08 3.55 -1.61
CA LEU A 198 -21.83 2.68 -2.77
C LEU A 198 -22.96 1.65 -2.96
N LYS A 199 -23.49 1.08 -1.89
CA LYS A 199 -24.67 0.19 -1.95
C LYS A 199 -25.91 0.94 -2.48
N LYS A 200 -26.17 2.19 -2.04
CA LYS A 200 -27.26 3.01 -2.56
C LYS A 200 -27.13 3.29 -4.06
N MET A 201 -25.91 3.42 -4.58
CA MET A 201 -25.68 3.58 -6.02
C MET A 201 -26.11 2.36 -6.83
N VAL A 202 -26.14 1.18 -6.23
CA VAL A 202 -26.42 -0.11 -6.88
C VAL A 202 -27.84 -0.58 -6.60
N TYR A 203 -28.32 -0.42 -5.37
CA TYR A 203 -29.59 -0.98 -4.91
C TYR A 203 -30.79 -0.45 -5.71
N GLY A 204 -31.67 -1.37 -6.13
CA GLY A 204 -32.85 -1.04 -6.95
C GLY A 204 -32.56 -0.66 -8.40
N LYS A 205 -31.32 -0.72 -8.86
CA LYS A 205 -30.92 -0.45 -10.25
C LYS A 205 -30.74 -1.74 -11.05
N GLU A 206 -30.76 -1.63 -12.36
CA GLU A 206 -30.53 -2.74 -13.31
C GLU A 206 -29.20 -3.48 -13.06
N ILE A 207 -28.20 -2.80 -12.49
CA ILE A 207 -26.87 -3.33 -12.22
C ILE A 207 -26.78 -4.17 -10.93
N SER A 208 -27.85 -4.20 -10.11
CA SER A 208 -27.80 -4.84 -8.78
C SER A 208 -27.44 -6.34 -8.82
N LYS A 209 -27.82 -7.05 -9.86
CA LYS A 209 -27.49 -8.46 -10.06
C LYS A 209 -26.03 -8.71 -10.49
N ASN A 210 -25.35 -7.68 -10.93
CA ASN A 210 -23.98 -7.75 -11.45
C ASN A 210 -22.92 -7.31 -10.44
N VAL A 211 -23.29 -6.56 -9.39
CA VAL A 211 -22.38 -6.03 -8.38
C VAL A 211 -22.52 -6.81 -7.08
N ILE A 212 -21.42 -7.34 -6.60
CA ILE A 212 -21.36 -8.21 -5.42
C ILE A 212 -20.45 -7.57 -4.37
N PHE A 213 -21.02 -7.02 -3.31
CA PHE A 213 -20.31 -6.56 -2.13
C PHE A 213 -20.07 -7.72 -1.18
N LYS A 214 -18.81 -8.13 -0.99
CA LYS A 214 -18.44 -9.23 -0.08
C LYS A 214 -18.17 -8.76 1.36
N GLY A 215 -18.04 -7.45 1.56
CA GLY A 215 -17.57 -6.93 2.83
C GLY A 215 -16.10 -7.27 3.10
N TRP A 216 -15.72 -7.22 4.36
CA TRP A 216 -14.38 -7.63 4.76
C TRP A 216 -14.16 -9.12 4.51
N VAL A 217 -13.02 -9.45 3.89
CA VAL A 217 -12.61 -10.81 3.54
C VAL A 217 -11.25 -11.08 4.18
N ASP A 218 -11.07 -12.27 4.76
CA ASP A 218 -9.78 -12.67 5.31
C ASP A 218 -8.70 -12.67 4.22
N ARG A 219 -7.48 -12.24 4.59
CA ARG A 219 -6.36 -12.14 3.65
C ARG A 219 -6.07 -13.47 2.95
N ASN A 220 -6.22 -14.59 3.64
CA ASN A 220 -5.97 -15.92 3.11
C ASN A 220 -7.01 -16.37 2.07
N GLU A 221 -8.17 -15.71 2.02
CA GLU A 221 -9.21 -15.99 1.04
C GLU A 221 -9.09 -15.13 -0.24
N ILE A 222 -8.37 -14.00 -0.18
CA ILE A 222 -8.17 -13.10 -1.33
C ILE A 222 -7.65 -13.85 -2.56
N PRO A 223 -6.63 -14.74 -2.47
CA PRO A 223 -6.12 -15.47 -3.61
C PRO A 223 -7.20 -16.29 -4.35
N LYS A 224 -8.19 -16.85 -3.63
CA LYS A 224 -9.31 -17.56 -4.22
C LYS A 224 -10.18 -16.65 -5.09
N TYR A 225 -10.52 -15.47 -4.61
CA TYR A 225 -11.30 -14.50 -5.41
C TYR A 225 -10.52 -14.00 -6.63
N LEU A 226 -9.21 -13.76 -6.48
CA LEU A 226 -8.36 -13.35 -7.59
C LEU A 226 -8.26 -14.42 -8.65
N SER A 227 -8.14 -15.70 -8.27
CA SER A 227 -8.07 -16.81 -9.21
C SER A 227 -9.34 -17.00 -10.04
N GLN A 228 -10.48 -16.50 -9.59
CA GLN A 228 -11.78 -16.52 -10.29
C GLN A 228 -12.04 -15.28 -11.15
N SER A 229 -11.11 -14.31 -11.14
CA SER A 229 -11.28 -13.02 -11.79
C SER A 229 -10.45 -12.93 -13.07
N SER A 230 -10.84 -12.04 -13.96
CA SER A 230 -10.15 -11.80 -15.24
C SER A 230 -9.57 -10.39 -15.38
N ILE A 231 -10.00 -9.44 -14.55
CA ILE A 231 -9.53 -8.04 -14.57
C ILE A 231 -9.42 -7.52 -13.14
N GLY A 232 -8.28 -6.91 -12.78
CA GLY A 232 -8.05 -6.24 -11.50
C GLY A 232 -8.23 -4.73 -11.59
N ILE A 233 -8.97 -4.14 -10.64
CA ILE A 233 -9.22 -2.71 -10.57
C ILE A 233 -8.29 -2.06 -9.55
N GLY A 234 -7.38 -1.22 -10.03
CA GLY A 234 -6.49 -0.38 -9.24
C GLY A 234 -7.19 0.89 -8.70
N PRO A 235 -6.45 1.92 -8.28
CA PRO A 235 -7.01 3.19 -7.86
C PRO A 235 -7.70 3.90 -9.02
N LEU A 236 -8.95 4.35 -8.80
CA LEU A 236 -9.77 5.02 -9.82
C LEU A 236 -9.96 6.52 -9.57
N ARG A 237 -9.21 7.11 -8.65
CA ARG A 237 -9.22 8.55 -8.39
C ARG A 237 -7.80 9.04 -8.14
N ASN A 238 -7.35 10.03 -8.93
CA ASN A 238 -6.05 10.65 -8.73
C ASN A 238 -6.15 11.71 -7.64
N THR A 239 -5.61 11.40 -6.48
CA THR A 239 -5.52 12.28 -5.32
C THR A 239 -4.08 12.33 -4.80
N GLU A 240 -3.79 13.21 -3.88
CA GLU A 240 -2.46 13.23 -3.23
C GLU A 240 -2.11 11.89 -2.54
N VAL A 241 -3.11 11.12 -2.12
CA VAL A 241 -2.94 9.80 -1.47
C VAL A 241 -2.68 8.69 -2.47
N THR A 242 -3.30 8.76 -3.66
CA THR A 242 -3.24 7.68 -4.66
C THR A 242 -2.20 7.93 -5.75
N ARG A 243 -1.70 9.15 -5.88
CA ARG A 243 -0.72 9.51 -6.90
C ARG A 243 0.57 8.75 -6.72
N HIS A 244 0.93 7.97 -7.74
CA HIS A 244 2.10 7.09 -7.73
C HIS A 244 2.21 6.16 -6.51
N ALA A 245 1.07 5.83 -5.88
CA ALA A 245 1.04 4.88 -4.80
C ALA A 245 1.46 3.48 -5.28
N LEU A 246 1.99 2.67 -4.37
CA LEU A 246 2.25 1.26 -4.62
C LEU A 246 1.33 0.38 -3.75
N PRO A 247 0.04 0.26 -4.13
CA PRO A 247 -0.91 -0.52 -3.33
C PRO A 247 -0.62 -2.02 -3.47
N ILE A 248 -0.49 -2.71 -2.34
CA ILE A 248 -0.21 -4.17 -2.29
C ILE A 248 -1.21 -4.95 -3.14
N LYS A 249 -2.50 -4.62 -3.11
CA LYS A 249 -3.53 -5.29 -3.91
C LYS A 249 -3.23 -5.32 -5.42
N VAL A 250 -2.56 -4.29 -5.95
CA VAL A 250 -2.18 -4.27 -7.37
C VAL A 250 -1.08 -5.29 -7.64
N LEU A 251 -0.12 -5.44 -6.73
CA LEU A 251 0.90 -6.49 -6.79
C LEU A 251 0.27 -7.89 -6.70
N GLU A 252 -0.77 -8.05 -5.87
CA GLU A 252 -1.55 -9.28 -5.74
C GLU A 252 -2.30 -9.61 -7.05
N TYR A 253 -2.89 -8.61 -7.72
CA TYR A 253 -3.49 -8.78 -9.05
C TYR A 253 -2.44 -9.21 -10.08
N MET A 254 -1.29 -8.56 -10.09
CA MET A 254 -0.18 -8.91 -10.98
C MET A 254 0.31 -10.35 -10.71
N ALA A 255 0.44 -10.76 -9.45
CA ALA A 255 0.83 -12.11 -9.06
C ALA A 255 -0.18 -13.16 -9.52
N SER A 256 -1.48 -12.83 -9.51
CA SER A 256 -2.54 -13.68 -10.06
C SER A 256 -2.60 -13.67 -11.59
N GLY A 257 -1.82 -12.81 -12.27
CA GLY A 257 -1.82 -12.70 -13.73
C GLY A 257 -3.03 -11.96 -14.27
N LEU A 258 -3.56 -10.98 -13.55
CA LEU A 258 -4.64 -10.13 -14.03
C LEU A 258 -4.10 -8.93 -14.80
N PRO A 259 -4.73 -8.53 -15.93
CA PRO A 259 -4.59 -7.19 -16.47
C PRO A 259 -5.17 -6.15 -15.50
N ILE A 260 -4.58 -4.97 -15.44
CA ILE A 260 -4.90 -3.94 -14.45
C ILE A 260 -5.52 -2.71 -15.13
N LEU A 261 -6.59 -2.19 -14.56
CA LEU A 261 -7.17 -0.91 -14.94
C LEU A 261 -7.05 0.08 -13.79
N ALA A 262 -6.51 1.27 -14.05
CA ALA A 262 -6.36 2.33 -13.05
C ALA A 262 -6.47 3.72 -13.69
N ILE A 263 -6.78 4.73 -12.91
CA ILE A 263 -6.72 6.13 -13.38
C ILE A 263 -5.24 6.53 -13.59
N LYS A 264 -5.03 7.35 -14.61
CA LYS A 264 -3.70 7.87 -14.95
C LYS A 264 -3.01 8.51 -13.74
N ASP A 265 -1.71 8.32 -13.63
CA ASP A 265 -0.83 8.84 -12.57
C ASP A 265 -1.13 8.31 -11.15
N THR A 266 -1.92 7.24 -10.99
CA THR A 266 -2.16 6.60 -9.69
C THR A 266 -1.20 5.44 -9.39
N LEU A 267 -0.55 4.91 -10.40
CA LEU A 267 0.42 3.82 -10.27
C LEU A 267 1.73 4.19 -10.98
N PRO A 268 2.88 3.75 -10.47
CA PRO A 268 4.16 3.91 -11.16
C PRO A 268 4.22 3.04 -12.43
N GLU A 269 5.01 3.46 -13.42
CA GLU A 269 5.14 2.75 -14.71
C GLU A 269 5.73 1.34 -14.59
N ASP A 270 6.47 1.07 -13.54
CA ASP A 270 7.02 -0.25 -13.26
C ASP A 270 6.00 -1.23 -12.68
N VAL A 271 4.80 -0.75 -12.38
CA VAL A 271 3.63 -1.52 -11.92
C VAL A 271 2.57 -1.63 -13.00
N LEU A 272 2.21 -0.52 -13.65
CA LEU A 272 1.27 -0.51 -14.76
C LEU A 272 1.88 0.21 -15.96
N LYS A 273 2.17 -0.55 -17.01
CA LYS A 273 2.55 -0.04 -18.34
C LYS A 273 1.36 -0.11 -19.26
N ASN A 274 0.95 1.05 -19.73
CA ASN A 274 -0.19 1.16 -20.63
C ASN A 274 -0.01 0.28 -21.88
N ASP A 275 -1.07 -0.44 -22.29
CA ASP A 275 -1.10 -1.40 -23.40
C ASP A 275 -0.20 -2.65 -23.25
N GLU A 276 0.59 -2.78 -22.14
CA GLU A 276 1.45 -3.96 -21.94
C GLU A 276 0.84 -4.94 -20.91
N ASN A 277 0.47 -4.46 -19.70
CA ASN A 277 -0.13 -5.28 -18.65
C ASN A 277 -1.45 -4.72 -18.12
N GLY A 278 -2.05 -3.77 -18.82
CA GLY A 278 -3.33 -3.16 -18.52
C GLY A 278 -3.48 -1.81 -19.17
N PHE A 279 -4.38 -0.99 -18.65
CA PHE A 279 -4.65 0.33 -19.20
C PHE A 279 -4.78 1.39 -18.09
N PHE A 280 -4.20 2.55 -18.35
CA PHE A 280 -4.63 3.76 -17.68
C PHE A 280 -5.90 4.30 -18.35
N VAL A 281 -6.81 4.80 -17.53
CA VAL A 281 -8.09 5.39 -17.96
C VAL A 281 -8.26 6.78 -17.34
N THR A 282 -9.14 7.59 -17.90
CA THR A 282 -9.39 8.96 -17.44
C THR A 282 -10.69 9.10 -16.63
N ASP A 283 -11.69 8.29 -16.93
CA ASP A 283 -13.03 8.37 -16.34
C ASP A 283 -13.79 7.03 -16.42
N SER A 284 -15.03 7.01 -15.93
CA SER A 284 -15.92 5.84 -15.96
C SER A 284 -16.31 5.39 -17.37
N VAL A 285 -16.32 6.32 -18.34
CA VAL A 285 -16.66 6.02 -19.76
C VAL A 285 -15.51 5.25 -20.40
N GLU A 286 -14.28 5.73 -20.25
CA GLU A 286 -13.10 5.04 -20.76
C GLU A 286 -12.89 3.72 -20.01
N LEU A 287 -13.10 3.69 -18.69
CA LEU A 287 -13.06 2.48 -17.89
C LEU A 287 -14.00 1.40 -18.46
N SER A 288 -15.26 1.76 -18.75
CA SER A 288 -16.24 0.81 -19.34
C SER A 288 -15.75 0.26 -20.69
N LYS A 289 -15.20 1.12 -21.57
CA LYS A 289 -14.65 0.70 -22.87
C LYS A 289 -13.49 -0.28 -22.72
N LYS A 290 -12.57 -0.02 -21.79
CA LYS A 290 -11.41 -0.89 -21.54
C LYS A 290 -11.80 -2.22 -20.88
N ILE A 291 -12.79 -2.21 -19.98
CA ILE A 291 -13.36 -3.44 -19.43
C ILE A 291 -13.98 -4.28 -20.55
N ILE A 292 -14.84 -3.70 -21.39
CA ILE A 292 -15.48 -4.40 -22.53
C ILE A 292 -14.39 -4.97 -23.46
N LYS A 293 -13.42 -4.16 -23.87
CA LYS A 293 -12.32 -4.60 -24.73
C LYS A 293 -11.60 -5.82 -24.15
N LEU A 294 -11.29 -5.79 -22.85
CA LEU A 294 -10.62 -6.92 -22.19
C LEU A 294 -11.53 -8.14 -22.05
N LEU A 295 -12.83 -7.99 -21.83
CA LEU A 295 -13.76 -9.10 -21.72
C LEU A 295 -14.05 -9.77 -23.07
N GLU A 296 -14.05 -9.02 -24.17
CA GLU A 296 -14.25 -9.53 -25.53
C GLU A 296 -12.98 -10.17 -26.13
N ASP A 297 -11.78 -9.83 -25.64
CA ASP A 297 -10.49 -10.29 -26.18
C ASP A 297 -9.71 -11.15 -25.16
N ASN A 298 -9.95 -12.46 -25.20
CA ASN A 298 -9.27 -13.42 -24.32
C ASN A 298 -7.74 -13.46 -24.54
N GLU A 299 -7.29 -13.27 -25.79
CA GLU A 299 -5.86 -13.30 -26.09
C GLU A 299 -5.15 -12.10 -25.52
N LEU A 300 -5.75 -10.91 -25.66
CA LEU A 300 -5.23 -9.69 -25.06
C LEU A 300 -5.17 -9.82 -23.52
N ARG A 301 -6.23 -10.35 -22.89
CA ARG A 301 -6.23 -10.61 -21.43
C ARG A 301 -5.07 -11.51 -21.02
N ARG A 302 -4.90 -12.63 -21.75
CA ARG A 302 -3.82 -13.59 -21.47
C ARG A 302 -2.45 -12.94 -21.61
N LYS A 303 -2.21 -12.22 -22.69
CA LYS A 303 -0.94 -11.51 -22.96
C LYS A 303 -0.62 -10.49 -21.86
N MET A 304 -1.60 -9.68 -21.48
CA MET A 304 -1.45 -8.69 -20.41
C MET A 304 -1.25 -9.33 -19.04
N GLY A 305 -1.96 -10.42 -18.75
CA GLY A 305 -1.81 -11.18 -17.51
C GLY A 305 -0.43 -11.82 -17.37
N GLU A 306 0.11 -12.41 -18.45
CA GLU A 306 1.47 -12.94 -18.47
C GLU A 306 2.53 -11.84 -18.27
N LYS A 307 2.30 -10.67 -18.85
CA LYS A 307 3.16 -9.51 -18.62
C LYS A 307 3.09 -9.05 -17.17
N SER A 308 1.90 -9.00 -16.56
CA SER A 308 1.73 -8.70 -15.12
C SER A 308 2.55 -9.65 -14.26
N LYS A 309 2.44 -10.98 -14.50
CA LYS A 309 3.22 -12.00 -13.77
C LYS A 309 4.72 -11.82 -13.94
N LYS A 310 5.19 -11.46 -15.13
CA LYS A 310 6.61 -11.19 -15.35
C LYS A 310 7.07 -9.93 -14.62
N MET A 311 6.26 -8.88 -14.61
CA MET A 311 6.63 -7.62 -13.98
C MET A 311 6.62 -7.69 -12.44
N VAL A 312 5.76 -8.53 -11.83
CA VAL A 312 5.63 -8.60 -10.38
C VAL A 312 6.80 -9.30 -9.70
N THR A 313 7.63 -10.06 -10.41
CA THR A 313 8.73 -10.85 -9.81
C THR A 313 9.68 -10.02 -8.97
N LYS A 314 9.97 -8.79 -9.38
CA LYS A 314 10.82 -7.87 -8.61
C LYS A 314 10.21 -7.39 -7.29
N PHE A 315 8.89 -7.54 -7.13
CA PHE A 315 8.14 -7.21 -5.92
C PHE A 315 7.88 -8.43 -5.02
N ASP A 316 8.55 -9.56 -5.25
CA ASP A 316 8.52 -10.68 -4.31
C ASP A 316 9.12 -10.25 -2.97
N TRP A 317 8.46 -10.61 -1.87
CA TRP A 317 8.99 -10.31 -0.54
C TRP A 317 10.40 -10.85 -0.30
N LYS A 318 10.80 -11.93 -0.97
CA LYS A 318 12.17 -12.45 -0.92
C LYS A 318 13.17 -11.40 -1.42
N ASN A 319 12.91 -10.83 -2.60
CA ASN A 319 13.77 -9.79 -3.20
C ASN A 319 13.74 -8.50 -2.38
N VAL A 320 12.57 -8.11 -1.88
CA VAL A 320 12.42 -6.91 -1.04
C VAL A 320 13.17 -7.08 0.29
N ALA A 321 13.11 -8.27 0.91
CA ALA A 321 13.84 -8.57 2.14
C ALA A 321 15.36 -8.51 1.93
N GLU A 322 15.88 -9.01 0.80
CA GLU A 322 17.30 -8.91 0.45
C GLU A 322 17.75 -7.46 0.34
N LEU A 323 16.96 -6.59 -0.29
CA LEU A 323 17.25 -5.16 -0.35
C LEU A 323 17.26 -4.51 1.04
N ILE A 324 16.32 -4.86 1.92
CA ILE A 324 16.30 -4.36 3.30
C ILE A 324 17.56 -4.81 4.05
N ILE A 325 17.98 -6.07 3.89
CA ILE A 325 19.18 -6.61 4.52
C ILE A 325 20.41 -5.87 4.01
N GLN A 326 20.55 -5.67 2.71
CA GLN A 326 21.66 -4.95 2.09
C GLN A 326 21.78 -3.52 2.64
N GLU A 327 20.68 -2.75 2.64
CA GLU A 327 20.63 -1.40 3.20
C GLU A 327 20.98 -1.37 4.69
N SER A 328 20.54 -2.39 5.43
CA SER A 328 20.83 -2.52 6.87
C SER A 328 22.33 -2.77 7.10
N GLN A 329 22.95 -3.64 6.32
CA GLN A 329 24.39 -3.94 6.41
C GLN A 329 25.25 -2.72 6.10
N GLU A 330 24.88 -1.94 5.07
CA GLU A 330 25.55 -0.68 4.74
C GLU A 330 25.48 0.31 5.91
N VAL A 331 24.29 0.52 6.48
CA VAL A 331 24.11 1.44 7.62
C VAL A 331 24.90 0.99 8.86
N ILE A 332 24.92 -0.30 9.16
CA ILE A 332 25.70 -0.86 10.28
C ILE A 332 27.20 -0.62 10.06
N SER A 333 27.70 -0.81 8.84
CA SER A 333 29.12 -0.60 8.51
C SER A 333 29.54 0.87 8.65
N LEU A 334 28.66 1.81 8.28
CA LEU A 334 28.90 3.26 8.41
C LEU A 334 28.78 3.78 9.85
N SER A 335 28.22 2.98 10.76
CA SER A 335 27.98 3.35 12.17
C SER A 335 29.05 2.85 13.11
N LYS A 336 29.95 1.99 12.63
CA LYS A 336 31.16 1.51 13.33
C LYS A 336 32.32 2.46 13.08
#